data_e7168ef6e462bac64bef0c2dd417666a
#
_entry.id   e7168ef6e462bac64bef0c2dd417666a
#
_cell.length_a   1.000
_cell.length_b   1.000
_cell.length_c   1.000
_cell.angle_alpha   90.00
_cell.angle_beta   90.00
_cell.angle_gamma   90.00
#
_symmetry.space_group_name_H-M   'P 1'
#
loop_
_entity.id
_entity.type
_entity.pdbx_description
1 polymer ?
#
loop_
_entity_poly.entity_id
_entity_poly.type
_entity_poly.pdbx_seq_one_letter_code
_entity_poly.pdbx_strand_id
1 'polypeptide(L)'
;PISTSLPGVQICEHMPNIAAAADQYALVRGISHTTGDHPQGQLYIGTGNRPTPALKYPALGSIVARERGTDPALPPFISIPLTDWNAGYMGDTYAPFNTNVTPKKGKPFIVRGITIPEGVSVDRIRKRSSLLADLNTRFRDSKNNPQLTQALAAFGRQAEAMQLSDKTRSAFDISREPKTYQELFDDSELSQSLLLATRLLGFGVPFVTVRHTGWDTHLNNFPRLKEGLCPTLDQVYTALLEDLEQRGMLEETAVLLISEHGRT
;
A
#
# COMPACT_ATOMS: atom_id res chain seq x y z
N PRO A 1 -16.87 4.78 -25.90
CA PRO A 1 -15.53 5.32 -25.61
C PRO A 1 -15.44 6.81 -25.96
N ILE A 2 -14.54 7.52 -25.29
CA ILE A 2 -14.20 8.92 -25.57
C ILE A 2 -12.75 9.03 -26.01
N SER A 3 -12.44 10.07 -26.79
CA SER A 3 -11.06 10.38 -27.19
C SER A 3 -10.28 10.91 -25.99
N THR A 4 -8.99 10.59 -25.97
CA THR A 4 -8.06 11.10 -24.97
C THR A 4 -7.25 12.29 -25.50
N SER A 5 -6.38 12.89 -24.68
CA SER A 5 -5.39 13.90 -25.12
C SER A 5 -4.40 13.33 -26.14
N LEU A 6 -4.22 12.00 -26.20
CA LEU A 6 -3.35 11.35 -27.19
C LEU A 6 -4.13 10.97 -28.45
N PRO A 7 -3.68 11.36 -29.65
CA PRO A 7 -4.35 11.02 -30.92
C PRO A 7 -4.50 9.50 -31.10
N GLY A 8 -5.70 9.05 -31.45
CA GLY A 8 -6.01 7.64 -31.73
C GLY A 8 -6.17 6.75 -30.49
N VAL A 9 -6.02 7.29 -29.29
CA VAL A 9 -6.26 6.56 -28.03
C VAL A 9 -7.65 6.90 -27.50
N GLN A 10 -8.44 5.88 -27.21
CA GLN A 10 -9.75 6.00 -26.62
C GLN A 10 -9.85 5.16 -25.34
N ILE A 11 -10.63 5.66 -24.38
CA ILE A 11 -10.96 4.97 -23.13
C ILE A 11 -12.45 5.01 -22.83
N CYS A 12 -12.87 4.46 -21.71
CA CYS A 12 -14.25 4.47 -21.23
C CYS A 12 -14.76 5.91 -21.05
N GLU A 13 -15.98 6.18 -21.50
CA GLU A 13 -16.66 7.49 -21.39
C GLU A 13 -16.92 7.96 -19.96
N HIS A 14 -16.80 7.07 -19.00
CA HIS A 14 -17.00 7.38 -17.57
C HIS A 14 -15.70 7.83 -16.86
N MET A 15 -14.62 8.06 -17.64
CA MET A 15 -13.31 8.48 -17.13
C MET A 15 -12.76 9.70 -17.89
N PRO A 16 -13.49 10.84 -17.92
CA PRO A 16 -13.09 12.00 -18.70
C PRO A 16 -11.80 12.69 -18.21
N ASN A 17 -11.53 12.69 -16.91
CA ASN A 17 -10.32 13.30 -16.37
C ASN A 17 -9.06 12.47 -16.71
N ILE A 18 -9.15 11.14 -16.59
CA ILE A 18 -8.11 10.21 -17.05
C ILE A 18 -7.89 10.36 -18.55
N ALA A 19 -8.97 10.54 -19.35
CA ALA A 19 -8.83 10.80 -20.79
C ALA A 19 -8.05 12.08 -21.08
N ALA A 20 -8.31 13.15 -20.34
CA ALA A 20 -7.63 14.43 -20.48
C ALA A 20 -6.15 14.37 -20.08
N ALA A 21 -5.82 13.55 -19.08
CA ALA A 21 -4.46 13.38 -18.57
C ALA A 21 -3.65 12.27 -19.28
N ALA A 22 -4.07 11.80 -20.46
CA ALA A 22 -3.47 10.63 -21.11
C ALA A 22 -1.99 10.82 -21.54
N ASP A 23 -1.53 12.04 -21.65
CA ASP A 23 -0.13 12.40 -21.88
C ASP A 23 0.77 12.22 -20.64
N GLN A 24 0.18 12.04 -19.45
CA GLN A 24 0.92 11.85 -18.19
C GLN A 24 1.10 10.37 -17.81
N TYR A 25 0.53 9.43 -18.56
CA TYR A 25 0.66 8.01 -18.27
C TYR A 25 0.82 7.15 -19.52
N ALA A 26 1.39 5.96 -19.36
CA ALA A 26 1.46 4.96 -20.41
C ALA A 26 0.36 3.90 -20.23
N LEU A 27 -0.39 3.63 -21.29
CA LEU A 27 -1.42 2.59 -21.29
C LEU A 27 -0.83 1.28 -21.85
N VAL A 28 -0.58 0.31 -20.98
CA VAL A 28 -0.10 -1.01 -21.38
C VAL A 28 -1.29 -1.94 -21.66
N ARG A 29 -1.46 -2.34 -22.91
CA ARG A 29 -2.53 -3.23 -23.37
C ARG A 29 -2.00 -4.62 -23.67
N GLY A 30 -2.91 -5.61 -23.72
CA GLY A 30 -2.57 -6.98 -24.09
C GLY A 30 -1.92 -7.81 -23.00
N ILE A 31 -1.93 -7.33 -21.75
CA ILE A 31 -1.52 -8.17 -20.62
C ILE A 31 -2.58 -9.26 -20.41
N SER A 32 -2.14 -10.51 -20.37
CA SER A 32 -3.01 -11.65 -20.19
C SER A 32 -2.35 -12.73 -19.35
N HIS A 33 -3.15 -13.53 -18.69
CA HIS A 33 -2.73 -14.74 -17.98
C HIS A 33 -3.80 -15.82 -18.06
N THR A 34 -3.44 -17.05 -17.68
CA THR A 34 -4.31 -18.23 -17.80
C THR A 34 -5.10 -18.55 -16.53
N THR A 35 -5.07 -17.66 -15.53
CA THR A 35 -5.70 -17.88 -14.23
C THR A 35 -7.10 -17.25 -14.24
N GLY A 36 -8.14 -18.03 -13.93
CA GLY A 36 -9.54 -17.56 -13.81
C GLY A 36 -9.97 -17.28 -12.36
N ASP A 37 -9.07 -17.44 -11.41
CA ASP A 37 -9.30 -17.31 -9.96
C ASP A 37 -8.63 -16.05 -9.43
N HIS A 38 -9.37 -15.22 -8.67
CA HIS A 38 -8.90 -13.94 -8.16
C HIS A 38 -7.63 -14.04 -7.30
N PRO A 39 -7.53 -14.89 -6.27
CA PRO A 39 -6.33 -14.98 -5.44
C PRO A 39 -5.08 -15.31 -6.25
N GLN A 40 -5.17 -16.25 -7.21
CA GLN A 40 -4.03 -16.60 -8.04
C GLN A 40 -3.71 -15.51 -9.07
N GLY A 41 -4.73 -14.86 -9.64
CA GLY A 41 -4.54 -13.72 -10.52
C GLY A 41 -3.82 -12.57 -9.81
N GLN A 42 -4.23 -12.22 -8.60
CA GLN A 42 -3.59 -11.20 -7.78
C GLN A 42 -2.14 -11.54 -7.46
N LEU A 43 -1.84 -12.79 -7.12
CA LEU A 43 -0.46 -13.22 -6.93
C LEU A 43 0.34 -13.15 -8.22
N TYR A 44 -0.25 -13.52 -9.36
CA TYR A 44 0.43 -13.48 -10.64
C TYR A 44 0.86 -12.06 -11.01
N ILE A 45 -0.05 -11.10 -10.97
CA ILE A 45 0.28 -9.70 -11.30
C ILE A 45 1.23 -9.07 -10.28
N GLY A 46 1.11 -9.42 -9.00
CA GLY A 46 1.96 -8.89 -7.94
C GLY A 46 3.38 -9.43 -7.94
N THR A 47 3.60 -10.63 -8.50
CA THR A 47 4.92 -11.30 -8.52
C THR A 47 5.53 -11.38 -9.91
N GLY A 48 4.74 -11.17 -10.97
CA GLY A 48 5.16 -11.44 -12.36
C GLY A 48 5.36 -12.93 -12.68
N ASN A 49 4.98 -13.81 -11.75
CA ASN A 49 5.20 -15.25 -11.88
C ASN A 49 3.89 -16.03 -11.66
N ARG A 50 3.69 -17.07 -12.47
CA ARG A 50 2.56 -17.97 -12.27
C ARG A 50 2.66 -18.62 -10.89
N PRO A 51 1.61 -18.54 -10.05
CA PRO A 51 1.60 -19.19 -8.75
C PRO A 51 1.79 -20.70 -8.87
N THR A 52 2.65 -21.27 -8.03
CA THR A 52 2.90 -22.71 -7.96
C THR A 52 2.92 -23.17 -6.49
N PRO A 53 2.53 -24.42 -6.19
CA PRO A 53 2.64 -24.95 -4.84
C PRO A 53 4.09 -25.11 -4.37
N ALA A 54 5.03 -25.27 -5.30
CA ALA A 54 6.44 -25.57 -4.99
C ALA A 54 7.23 -24.36 -4.52
N LEU A 55 6.90 -23.16 -4.99
CA LEU A 55 7.66 -21.94 -4.66
C LEU A 55 6.74 -20.75 -4.58
N LYS A 56 6.85 -20.02 -3.47
CA LYS A 56 6.20 -18.73 -3.29
C LYS A 56 7.14 -17.63 -3.76
N TYR A 57 6.77 -16.95 -4.83
CA TYR A 57 7.55 -15.82 -5.35
C TYR A 57 7.29 -14.54 -4.53
N PRO A 58 8.32 -13.68 -4.34
CA PRO A 58 8.13 -12.40 -3.70
C PRO A 58 7.34 -11.44 -4.59
N ALA A 59 6.48 -10.65 -4.00
CA ALA A 59 5.82 -9.55 -4.67
C ALA A 59 6.80 -8.42 -4.99
N LEU A 60 6.47 -7.59 -6.00
CA LEU A 60 7.28 -6.46 -6.42
C LEU A 60 7.68 -5.55 -5.25
N GLY A 61 6.73 -5.22 -4.37
CA GLY A 61 7.01 -4.40 -3.19
C GLY A 61 8.02 -5.02 -2.23
N SER A 62 8.04 -6.35 -2.10
CA SER A 62 9.02 -7.05 -1.28
C SER A 62 10.43 -7.01 -1.90
N ILE A 63 10.52 -7.05 -3.23
CA ILE A 63 11.78 -6.90 -3.95
C ILE A 63 12.32 -5.48 -3.74
N VAL A 64 11.47 -4.47 -3.96
CA VAL A 64 11.83 -3.05 -3.74
C VAL A 64 12.26 -2.82 -2.28
N ALA A 65 11.53 -3.38 -1.32
CA ALA A 65 11.87 -3.30 0.09
C ALA A 65 13.28 -3.83 0.41
N ARG A 66 13.66 -4.94 -0.22
CA ARG A 66 15.02 -5.51 -0.07
C ARG A 66 16.09 -4.64 -0.70
N GLU A 67 15.87 -4.20 -1.93
CA GLU A 67 16.90 -3.50 -2.73
C GLU A 67 17.11 -2.05 -2.27
N ARG A 68 16.04 -1.38 -1.84
CA ARG A 68 16.11 0.02 -1.39
C ARG A 68 16.48 0.16 0.08
N GLY A 69 16.21 -0.87 0.90
CA GLY A 69 16.36 -0.78 2.33
C GLY A 69 15.37 0.20 2.96
N THR A 70 15.51 0.48 4.25
CA THR A 70 14.64 1.43 4.93
C THR A 70 15.26 2.08 6.14
N ASP A 71 14.67 3.22 6.50
CA ASP A 71 14.69 3.75 7.85
C ASP A 71 14.09 2.68 8.81
N PRO A 72 14.81 2.27 9.86
CA PRO A 72 14.31 1.27 10.82
C PRO A 72 12.96 1.64 11.45
N ALA A 73 12.62 2.93 11.44
CA ALA A 73 11.36 3.45 11.98
C ALA A 73 10.16 3.31 11.02
N LEU A 74 10.37 3.08 9.72
CA LEU A 74 9.29 2.96 8.74
C LEU A 74 9.34 1.61 8.00
N PRO A 75 8.21 0.90 7.84
CA PRO A 75 8.16 -0.29 7.00
C PRO A 75 8.50 0.05 5.54
N PRO A 76 9.34 -0.76 4.88
CA PRO A 76 9.73 -0.52 3.48
C PRO A 76 8.63 -0.77 2.47
N PHE A 77 7.66 -1.57 2.84
CA PHE A 77 6.50 -1.91 2.03
C PHE A 77 5.25 -1.78 2.88
N ILE A 78 4.37 -0.85 2.54
CA ILE A 78 3.11 -0.61 3.25
C ILE A 78 1.94 -0.91 2.32
N SER A 79 0.90 -1.57 2.84
CA SER A 79 -0.35 -1.79 2.14
C SER A 79 -1.54 -1.18 2.87
N ILE A 80 -2.42 -0.51 2.13
CA ILE A 80 -3.60 0.20 2.61
C ILE A 80 -4.85 -0.37 1.93
N PRO A 81 -5.78 -1.00 2.63
CA PRO A 81 -5.64 -1.46 4.00
C PRO A 81 -4.83 -2.76 4.13
N LEU A 82 -4.87 -3.62 3.12
CA LEU A 82 -4.20 -4.92 3.13
C LEU A 82 -3.99 -5.48 1.73
N THR A 83 -3.02 -6.36 1.58
CA THR A 83 -2.77 -7.13 0.36
C THR A 83 -2.52 -8.61 0.68
N ASP A 84 -2.81 -9.47 -0.28
CA ASP A 84 -2.44 -10.89 -0.25
C ASP A 84 -1.01 -11.12 -0.76
N TRP A 85 -0.36 -10.07 -1.27
CA TRP A 85 1.04 -10.10 -1.67
C TRP A 85 1.95 -10.35 -0.46
N ASN A 86 3.00 -11.11 -0.68
CA ASN A 86 3.94 -11.49 0.38
C ASN A 86 5.37 -11.52 -0.14
N ALA A 87 6.31 -11.75 0.79
CA ALA A 87 7.73 -11.77 0.48
C ALA A 87 8.22 -13.11 -0.10
N GLY A 88 7.35 -14.12 -0.20
CA GLY A 88 7.70 -15.42 -0.76
C GLY A 88 8.97 -16.00 -0.13
N TYR A 89 9.88 -16.50 -0.96
CA TYR A 89 11.15 -17.10 -0.51
C TYR A 89 12.14 -16.10 0.11
N MET A 90 11.86 -14.79 0.03
CA MET A 90 12.73 -13.77 0.64
C MET A 90 12.54 -13.64 2.16
N GLY A 91 11.45 -14.21 2.69
CA GLY A 91 11.15 -14.19 4.12
C GLY A 91 10.41 -12.95 4.60
N ASP A 92 9.77 -13.08 5.76
CA ASP A 92 8.80 -12.11 6.30
C ASP A 92 9.39 -10.72 6.61
N THR A 93 10.70 -10.59 6.69
CA THR A 93 11.38 -9.28 6.87
C THR A 93 11.01 -8.27 5.79
N TYR A 94 10.70 -8.75 4.58
CA TYR A 94 10.32 -7.93 3.43
C TYR A 94 8.82 -8.00 3.11
N ALA A 95 8.04 -8.59 4.01
CA ALA A 95 6.59 -8.65 3.85
C ALA A 95 5.94 -7.27 4.00
N PRO A 96 4.77 -7.02 3.37
CA PRO A 96 4.05 -5.78 3.52
C PRO A 96 3.58 -5.56 4.96
N PHE A 97 3.72 -4.34 5.44
CA PHE A 97 3.01 -3.88 6.62
C PHE A 97 1.59 -3.50 6.23
N ASN A 98 0.63 -4.32 6.60
CA ASN A 98 -0.79 -4.06 6.36
C ASN A 98 -1.35 -3.12 7.43
N THR A 99 -1.94 -2.00 7.03
CA THR A 99 -2.60 -1.08 7.98
C THR A 99 -3.87 -1.70 8.56
N ASN A 100 -4.50 -2.63 7.83
CA ASN A 100 -5.76 -3.32 8.15
C ASN A 100 -6.99 -2.40 8.30
N VAL A 101 -6.78 -1.11 8.12
CA VAL A 101 -7.82 -0.07 8.16
C VAL A 101 -7.52 0.97 7.10
N THR A 102 -8.57 1.62 6.58
CA THR A 102 -8.47 2.76 5.68
C THR A 102 -8.59 4.06 6.46
N PRO A 103 -7.84 5.12 6.10
CA PRO A 103 -8.03 6.43 6.69
C PRO A 103 -9.39 7.00 6.30
N LYS A 104 -9.95 7.85 7.16
CA LYS A 104 -11.23 8.55 6.93
C LYS A 104 -11.06 10.03 7.25
N LYS A 105 -11.52 10.90 6.37
CA LYS A 105 -11.43 12.34 6.54
C LYS A 105 -12.02 12.78 7.88
N GLY A 106 -11.30 13.64 8.59
CA GLY A 106 -11.72 14.20 9.88
C GLY A 106 -11.75 13.21 11.04
N LYS A 107 -11.24 11.99 10.88
CA LYS A 107 -11.14 11.00 11.95
C LYS A 107 -9.69 10.64 12.24
N PRO A 108 -9.32 10.36 13.50
CA PRO A 108 -8.01 9.82 13.82
C PRO A 108 -7.76 8.50 13.09
N PHE A 109 -6.61 8.39 12.45
CA PHE A 109 -6.21 7.15 11.78
C PHE A 109 -5.42 6.27 12.76
N ILE A 110 -6.08 5.23 13.28
CA ILE A 110 -5.53 4.34 14.30
C ILE A 110 -5.02 3.07 13.63
N VAL A 111 -3.69 2.92 13.60
CA VAL A 111 -3.02 1.75 13.02
C VAL A 111 -2.40 0.92 14.14
N ARG A 112 -2.80 -0.35 14.22
CA ARG A 112 -2.25 -1.28 15.22
C ARG A 112 -0.74 -1.45 15.02
N GLY A 113 0.01 -1.25 16.10
CA GLY A 113 1.49 -1.35 16.07
C GLY A 113 2.20 -0.02 15.78
N ILE A 114 1.46 1.05 15.43
CA ILE A 114 1.99 2.41 15.23
C ILE A 114 1.37 3.37 16.22
N THR A 115 0.04 3.40 16.26
CA THR A 115 -0.67 4.30 17.18
C THR A 115 -0.55 3.82 18.61
N ILE A 116 -0.10 4.70 19.50
CA ILE A 116 -0.06 4.42 20.94
C ILE A 116 -1.50 4.53 21.49
N PRO A 117 -2.06 3.46 22.07
CA PRO A 117 -3.41 3.51 22.63
C PRO A 117 -3.51 4.55 23.76
N GLU A 118 -4.68 5.13 23.91
CA GLU A 118 -4.97 6.04 25.03
C GLU A 118 -4.69 5.38 26.37
N GLY A 119 -4.06 6.10 27.30
CA GLY A 119 -3.66 5.58 28.62
C GLY A 119 -2.39 4.71 28.61
N VAL A 120 -1.74 4.53 27.47
CA VAL A 120 -0.44 3.83 27.38
C VAL A 120 0.69 4.85 27.24
N SER A 121 1.61 4.88 28.20
CA SER A 121 2.80 5.73 28.12
C SER A 121 3.93 5.09 27.31
N VAL A 122 4.80 5.92 26.74
CA VAL A 122 6.03 5.49 26.06
C VAL A 122 6.89 4.61 26.99
N ASP A 123 6.99 4.96 28.27
CA ASP A 123 7.74 4.17 29.25
C ASP A 123 7.13 2.78 29.47
N ARG A 124 5.84 2.66 29.41
CA ARG A 124 5.15 1.36 29.48
C ARG A 124 5.47 0.50 28.24
N ILE A 125 5.57 1.10 27.07
CA ILE A 125 5.98 0.40 25.85
C ILE A 125 7.41 -0.08 26.00
N ARG A 126 8.36 0.79 26.39
CA ARG A 126 9.76 0.43 26.61
C ARG A 126 9.92 -0.71 27.63
N LYS A 127 9.22 -0.64 28.76
CA LYS A 127 9.24 -1.70 29.76
C LYS A 127 8.72 -3.04 29.22
N ARG A 128 7.69 -3.03 28.39
CA ARG A 128 7.16 -4.26 27.74
C ARG A 128 8.17 -4.83 26.76
N SER A 129 8.82 -4.00 25.95
CA SER A 129 9.85 -4.43 24.98
C SER A 129 11.08 -5.01 25.71
N SER A 130 11.53 -4.38 26.79
CA SER A 130 12.62 -4.90 27.64
C SER A 130 12.27 -6.26 28.24
N LEU A 131 11.08 -6.39 28.82
CA LEU A 131 10.62 -7.66 29.38
C LEU A 131 10.53 -8.77 28.31
N LEU A 132 10.05 -8.44 27.11
CA LEU A 132 10.01 -9.38 25.99
C LEU A 132 11.40 -9.81 25.55
N ALA A 133 12.36 -8.86 25.49
CA ALA A 133 13.75 -9.15 25.17
C ALA A 133 14.40 -10.08 26.22
N ASP A 134 14.14 -9.84 27.51
CA ASP A 134 14.64 -10.67 28.59
C ASP A 134 14.06 -12.10 28.55
N LEU A 135 12.75 -12.21 28.28
CA LEU A 135 12.09 -13.50 28.08
C LEU A 135 12.68 -14.24 26.87
N ASN A 136 12.82 -13.57 25.73
CA ASN A 136 13.41 -14.15 24.51
C ASN A 136 14.87 -14.59 24.75
N THR A 137 15.63 -13.88 25.59
CA THR A 137 17.00 -14.29 25.95
C THR A 137 16.98 -15.55 26.77
N ARG A 138 16.09 -15.68 27.76
CA ARG A 138 15.95 -16.90 28.58
C ARG A 138 15.46 -18.11 27.78
N PHE A 139 14.59 -17.90 26.80
CA PHE A 139 14.11 -18.96 25.90
C PHE A 139 15.10 -19.31 24.79
N ARG A 140 16.08 -18.45 24.49
CA ARG A 140 17.14 -18.71 23.49
C ARG A 140 18.06 -19.87 23.87
N ASP A 141 18.23 -20.10 25.16
CA ASP A 141 19.03 -21.22 25.69
C ASP A 141 18.30 -22.58 25.59
N SER A 142 17.00 -22.59 25.31
CA SER A 142 16.24 -23.78 25.00
C SER A 142 16.23 -24.09 23.48
N LYS A 143 17.26 -24.74 23.07
CA LYS A 143 17.61 -25.66 21.97
C LYS A 143 16.91 -25.61 20.58
N ASN A 144 16.04 -24.71 20.10
CA ASN A 144 15.28 -25.15 18.92
C ASN A 144 15.31 -24.33 17.61
N ASN A 145 15.86 -23.17 17.52
CA ASN A 145 16.17 -22.55 16.21
C ASN A 145 16.78 -21.14 16.36
N PRO A 146 18.12 -20.99 16.30
CA PRO A 146 18.78 -19.69 16.44
C PRO A 146 18.32 -18.66 15.39
N GLN A 147 18.00 -19.12 14.17
CA GLN A 147 17.56 -18.24 13.07
C GLN A 147 16.16 -17.65 13.35
N LEU A 148 15.22 -18.47 13.82
CA LEU A 148 13.88 -18.01 14.19
C LEU A 148 13.94 -17.02 15.34
N THR A 149 14.78 -17.28 16.34
CA THR A 149 14.94 -16.39 17.51
C THR A 149 15.55 -15.04 17.11
N GLN A 150 16.52 -15.03 16.19
CA GLN A 150 17.08 -13.78 15.67
C GLN A 150 16.06 -12.99 14.84
N ALA A 151 15.27 -13.67 14.02
CA ALA A 151 14.19 -13.04 13.23
C ALA A 151 13.14 -12.39 14.16
N LEU A 152 12.66 -13.12 15.16
CA LEU A 152 11.68 -12.60 16.13
C LEU A 152 12.25 -11.40 16.93
N ALA A 153 13.53 -11.43 17.30
CA ALA A 153 14.17 -10.31 17.97
C ALA A 153 14.33 -9.08 17.05
N ALA A 154 14.59 -9.29 15.77
CA ALA A 154 14.64 -8.20 14.77
C ALA A 154 13.27 -7.56 14.56
N PHE A 155 12.22 -8.36 14.41
CA PHE A 155 10.84 -7.87 14.32
C PHE A 155 10.41 -7.11 15.57
N GLY A 156 10.76 -7.61 16.75
CA GLY A 156 10.48 -6.92 18.02
C GLY A 156 11.12 -5.53 18.09
N ARG A 157 12.40 -5.42 17.70
CA ARG A 157 13.10 -4.13 17.65
C ARG A 157 12.50 -3.17 16.63
N GLN A 158 12.14 -3.67 15.44
CA GLN A 158 11.50 -2.86 14.42
C GLN A 158 10.12 -2.35 14.89
N ALA A 159 9.30 -3.22 15.46
CA ALA A 159 8.00 -2.85 16.02
C ALA A 159 8.12 -1.79 17.12
N GLU A 160 9.12 -1.92 18.01
CA GLU A 160 9.41 -0.93 19.05
C GLU A 160 9.86 0.41 18.42
N ALA A 161 10.79 0.37 17.48
CA ALA A 161 11.28 1.56 16.78
C ALA A 161 10.14 2.31 16.11
N MET A 162 9.22 1.61 15.45
CA MET A 162 8.02 2.18 14.83
C MET A 162 7.09 2.83 15.86
N GLN A 163 6.81 2.16 16.98
CA GLN A 163 5.92 2.69 18.02
C GLN A 163 6.50 3.91 18.73
N LEU A 164 7.79 3.94 18.94
CA LEU A 164 8.49 5.01 19.67
C LEU A 164 8.87 6.20 18.76
N SER A 165 8.83 6.04 17.45
CA SER A 165 9.23 7.06 16.48
C SER A 165 8.15 8.11 16.29
N ASP A 166 8.47 9.37 16.56
CA ASP A 166 7.64 10.53 16.20
C ASP A 166 7.51 10.66 14.68
N LYS A 167 8.56 10.31 13.94
CA LYS A 167 8.56 10.29 12.48
C LYS A 167 7.49 9.33 11.96
N THR A 168 7.41 8.10 12.50
CA THR A 168 6.42 7.11 12.10
C THR A 168 5.00 7.61 12.40
N ARG A 169 4.74 8.07 13.61
CA ARG A 169 3.42 8.62 13.96
C ARG A 169 3.03 9.79 13.07
N SER A 170 3.97 10.67 12.78
CA SER A 170 3.76 11.79 11.88
C SER A 170 3.47 11.35 10.45
N ALA A 171 4.17 10.33 9.94
CA ALA A 171 3.97 9.80 8.60
C ALA A 171 2.55 9.24 8.39
N PHE A 172 1.97 8.60 9.41
CA PHE A 172 0.62 8.03 9.35
C PHE A 172 -0.50 9.01 9.71
N ASP A 173 -0.18 10.24 10.09
CA ASP A 173 -1.17 11.25 10.48
C ASP A 173 -1.52 12.17 9.31
N ILE A 174 -2.53 11.79 8.52
CA ILE A 174 -3.01 12.58 7.37
C ILE A 174 -3.60 13.94 7.77
N SER A 175 -3.99 14.13 9.04
CA SER A 175 -4.50 15.42 9.50
C SER A 175 -3.44 16.54 9.48
N ARG A 176 -2.17 16.15 9.42
CA ARG A 176 -1.03 17.06 9.31
C ARG A 176 -0.70 17.49 7.88
N GLU A 177 -1.40 16.95 6.89
CA GLU A 177 -1.22 17.42 5.51
C GLU A 177 -1.69 18.87 5.37
N PRO A 178 -0.98 19.72 4.60
CA PRO A 178 -1.46 21.03 4.21
C PRO A 178 -2.86 20.95 3.60
N LYS A 179 -3.70 21.93 3.85
CA LYS A 179 -5.07 21.97 3.33
C LYS A 179 -5.13 21.88 1.81
N THR A 180 -4.17 22.48 1.13
CA THR A 180 -4.05 22.44 -0.33
C THR A 180 -4.02 21.02 -0.88
N TYR A 181 -3.28 20.10 -0.22
CA TYR A 181 -3.26 18.69 -0.61
C TYR A 181 -4.51 17.95 -0.15
N GLN A 182 -5.05 18.26 1.05
CA GLN A 182 -6.28 17.64 1.52
C GLN A 182 -7.48 17.97 0.63
N GLU A 183 -7.52 19.14 0.00
CA GLU A 183 -8.60 19.59 -0.87
C GLU A 183 -8.62 18.92 -2.24
N LEU A 184 -7.50 18.35 -2.69
CA LEU A 184 -7.43 17.55 -3.92
C LEU A 184 -8.20 16.22 -3.79
N PHE A 185 -8.34 15.72 -2.57
CA PHE A 185 -8.92 14.41 -2.28
C PHE A 185 -10.28 14.54 -1.60
N ASP A 186 -11.27 13.83 -2.14
CA ASP A 186 -12.61 13.76 -1.56
C ASP A 186 -12.65 12.89 -0.28
N ASP A 187 -13.83 12.67 0.26
CA ASP A 187 -14.02 11.92 1.51
C ASP A 187 -14.06 10.40 1.30
N SER A 188 -13.89 9.90 0.06
CA SER A 188 -13.90 8.47 -0.22
C SER A 188 -12.70 7.76 0.42
N GLU A 189 -12.89 6.48 0.75
CA GLU A 189 -11.81 5.68 1.35
C GLU A 189 -10.60 5.54 0.41
N LEU A 190 -10.84 5.50 -0.90
CA LEU A 190 -9.76 5.45 -1.89
C LEU A 190 -8.96 6.76 -1.91
N SER A 191 -9.65 7.90 -1.95
CA SER A 191 -9.02 9.23 -1.88
C SER A 191 -8.15 9.40 -0.64
N GLN A 192 -8.70 9.11 0.52
CA GLN A 192 -7.96 9.24 1.78
C GLN A 192 -6.79 8.25 1.88
N SER A 193 -6.92 7.08 1.26
CA SER A 193 -5.83 6.09 1.19
C SER A 193 -4.71 6.55 0.25
N LEU A 194 -5.02 7.23 -0.86
CA LEU A 194 -3.99 7.80 -1.74
C LEU A 194 -3.31 9.03 -1.12
N LEU A 195 -4.05 9.89 -0.43
CA LEU A 195 -3.44 10.97 0.36
C LEU A 195 -2.45 10.44 1.41
N LEU A 196 -2.79 9.33 2.08
CA LEU A 196 -1.86 8.66 2.98
C LEU A 196 -0.67 8.07 2.21
N ALA A 197 -0.89 7.49 1.05
CA ALA A 197 0.18 6.89 0.24
C ALA A 197 1.21 7.94 -0.19
N THR A 198 0.78 9.08 -0.73
CA THR A 198 1.69 10.18 -1.11
C THR A 198 2.45 10.73 0.09
N ARG A 199 1.78 10.84 1.23
CA ARG A 199 2.43 11.23 2.48
C ARG A 199 3.52 10.24 2.89
N LEU A 200 3.25 8.95 2.89
CA LEU A 200 4.21 7.90 3.23
C LEU A 200 5.42 7.91 2.29
N LEU A 201 5.20 8.11 0.98
CA LEU A 201 6.28 8.29 0.00
C LEU A 201 7.15 9.50 0.36
N GLY A 202 6.56 10.63 0.71
CA GLY A 202 7.27 11.82 1.16
C GLY A 202 8.09 11.63 2.44
N PHE A 203 7.73 10.66 3.29
CA PHE A 203 8.51 10.25 4.45
C PHE A 203 9.61 9.21 4.13
N GLY A 204 9.72 8.78 2.88
CA GLY A 204 10.76 7.87 2.39
C GLY A 204 10.38 6.39 2.39
N VAL A 205 9.08 6.07 2.46
CA VAL A 205 8.61 4.69 2.24
C VAL A 205 8.75 4.37 0.74
N PRO A 206 9.56 3.37 0.35
CA PRO A 206 9.87 3.16 -1.06
C PRO A 206 8.76 2.47 -1.85
N PHE A 207 7.80 1.81 -1.19
CA PHE A 207 6.71 1.11 -1.87
C PHE A 207 5.41 1.12 -1.06
N VAL A 208 4.36 1.64 -1.66
CA VAL A 208 3.01 1.66 -1.07
C VAL A 208 2.01 1.03 -2.04
N THR A 209 1.18 0.14 -1.53
CA THR A 209 0.05 -0.43 -2.28
C THR A 209 -1.25 0.07 -1.69
N VAL A 210 -2.13 0.57 -2.54
CA VAL A 210 -3.51 0.93 -2.17
C VAL A 210 -4.46 -0.03 -2.88
N ARG A 211 -5.30 -0.72 -2.11
CA ARG A 211 -6.29 -1.67 -2.65
C ARG A 211 -7.65 -1.00 -2.73
N HIS A 212 -8.20 -0.94 -3.94
CA HIS A 212 -9.57 -0.53 -4.20
C HIS A 212 -10.41 -1.75 -4.59
N THR A 213 -11.43 -2.05 -3.81
CA THR A 213 -12.30 -3.23 -3.99
C THR A 213 -13.63 -2.86 -4.66
N GLY A 214 -14.43 -3.88 -4.97
CA GLY A 214 -15.79 -3.69 -5.51
C GLY A 214 -15.89 -3.74 -7.03
N TRP A 215 -14.78 -3.96 -7.73
CA TRP A 215 -14.74 -4.06 -9.19
C TRP A 215 -15.28 -5.39 -9.73
N ASP A 216 -15.27 -6.44 -8.94
CA ASP A 216 -15.90 -7.73 -9.26
C ASP A 216 -17.42 -7.63 -9.10
N THR A 217 -18.07 -7.06 -10.10
CA THR A 217 -19.49 -6.71 -10.09
C THR A 217 -20.34 -7.78 -10.77
N HIS A 218 -20.64 -8.85 -10.10
CA HIS A 218 -21.47 -9.94 -10.62
C HIS A 218 -22.91 -9.49 -10.96
N LEU A 219 -23.42 -8.45 -10.28
CA LEU A 219 -24.76 -7.89 -10.52
C LEU A 219 -24.68 -6.38 -10.72
N ASN A 220 -25.58 -5.84 -11.54
CA ASN A 220 -25.68 -4.40 -11.83
C ASN A 220 -24.35 -3.77 -12.30
N ASN A 221 -23.60 -4.49 -13.13
CA ASN A 221 -22.27 -4.08 -13.56
C ASN A 221 -22.25 -2.66 -14.14
N PHE A 222 -23.07 -2.37 -15.16
CA PHE A 222 -23.04 -1.07 -15.82
C PHE A 222 -23.44 0.11 -14.92
N PRO A 223 -24.53 0.05 -14.13
CA PRO A 223 -24.85 1.10 -13.17
C PRO A 223 -23.71 1.32 -12.16
N ARG A 224 -23.16 0.26 -11.57
CA ARG A 224 -22.08 0.37 -10.59
C ARG A 224 -20.80 0.98 -11.16
N LEU A 225 -20.44 0.64 -12.39
CA LEU A 225 -19.32 1.26 -13.08
C LEU A 225 -19.58 2.74 -13.36
N LYS A 226 -20.74 3.03 -13.98
CA LYS A 226 -21.10 4.38 -14.45
C LYS A 226 -21.28 5.37 -13.29
N GLU A 227 -21.96 4.95 -12.21
CA GLU A 227 -22.43 5.85 -11.15
C GLU A 227 -21.47 5.91 -9.94
N GLY A 228 -20.52 4.97 -9.86
CA GLY A 228 -19.64 4.88 -8.70
C GLY A 228 -18.18 4.62 -9.04
N LEU A 229 -17.86 3.40 -9.49
CA LEU A 229 -16.46 2.96 -9.57
C LEU A 229 -15.59 3.77 -10.54
N CYS A 230 -16.09 4.00 -11.77
CA CYS A 230 -15.33 4.75 -12.76
C CYS A 230 -15.20 6.24 -12.40
N PRO A 231 -16.28 6.96 -12.03
CA PRO A 231 -16.13 8.35 -11.60
C PRO A 231 -15.20 8.54 -10.40
N THR A 232 -15.30 7.66 -9.40
CA THR A 232 -14.39 7.70 -8.23
C THR A 232 -12.94 7.51 -8.66
N LEU A 233 -12.66 6.47 -9.48
CA LEU A 233 -11.31 6.22 -9.97
C LEU A 233 -10.78 7.39 -10.82
N ASP A 234 -11.62 7.91 -11.70
CA ASP A 234 -11.29 9.02 -12.61
C ASP A 234 -10.84 10.27 -11.85
N GLN A 235 -11.61 10.65 -10.82
CA GLN A 235 -11.28 11.80 -9.98
C GLN A 235 -10.02 11.56 -9.14
N VAL A 236 -9.94 10.40 -8.48
CA VAL A 236 -8.89 10.15 -7.49
C VAL A 236 -7.54 9.87 -8.15
N TYR A 237 -7.52 9.23 -9.32
CA TYR A 237 -6.28 8.98 -10.05
C TYR A 237 -5.65 10.30 -10.55
N THR A 238 -6.45 11.20 -11.10
CA THR A 238 -5.96 12.52 -11.54
C THR A 238 -5.53 13.39 -10.38
N ALA A 239 -6.26 13.36 -9.25
CA ALA A 239 -5.85 14.02 -8.02
C ALA A 239 -4.50 13.49 -7.49
N LEU A 240 -4.24 12.18 -7.61
CA LEU A 240 -2.95 11.58 -7.26
C LEU A 240 -1.81 12.12 -8.13
N LEU A 241 -2.00 12.20 -9.44
CA LEU A 241 -0.96 12.74 -10.35
C LEU A 241 -0.69 14.22 -10.03
N GLU A 242 -1.74 15.00 -9.82
CA GLU A 242 -1.64 16.42 -9.45
C GLU A 242 -0.92 16.60 -8.10
N ASP A 243 -1.25 15.81 -7.09
CA ASP A 243 -0.60 15.85 -5.77
C ASP A 243 0.90 15.52 -5.88
N LEU A 244 1.25 14.48 -6.64
CA LEU A 244 2.66 14.12 -6.86
C LEU A 244 3.42 15.21 -7.62
N GLU A 245 2.80 15.84 -8.61
CA GLU A 245 3.40 16.96 -9.36
C GLU A 245 3.60 18.17 -8.47
N GLN A 246 2.59 18.61 -7.72
CA GLN A 246 2.67 19.75 -6.79
C GLN A 246 3.73 19.54 -5.71
N ARG A 247 3.97 18.28 -5.28
CA ARG A 247 5.05 17.93 -4.34
C ARG A 247 6.43 17.81 -5.00
N GLY A 248 6.52 17.90 -6.32
CA GLY A 248 7.75 17.64 -7.06
C GLY A 248 8.21 16.19 -7.01
N MET A 249 7.28 15.25 -6.78
CA MET A 249 7.56 13.83 -6.60
C MET A 249 7.22 12.98 -7.84
N LEU A 250 6.53 13.54 -8.84
CA LEU A 250 6.03 12.77 -9.99
C LEU A 250 7.17 12.14 -10.81
N GLU A 251 8.27 12.86 -11.02
CA GLU A 251 9.44 12.38 -11.76
C GLU A 251 10.20 11.22 -11.07
N GLU A 252 10.02 11.10 -9.75
CA GLU A 252 10.71 10.08 -8.93
C GLU A 252 9.78 8.94 -8.48
N THR A 253 8.49 9.02 -8.84
CA THR A 253 7.46 8.07 -8.38
C THR A 253 6.84 7.31 -9.54
N ALA A 254 7.02 6.00 -9.59
CA ALA A 254 6.28 5.16 -10.52
C ALA A 254 4.88 4.82 -9.93
N VAL A 255 3.83 5.27 -10.60
CA VAL A 255 2.45 4.94 -10.27
C VAL A 255 1.97 3.81 -11.16
N LEU A 256 1.55 2.69 -10.56
CA LEU A 256 1.05 1.52 -11.26
C LEU A 256 -0.42 1.27 -10.91
N LEU A 257 -1.31 1.48 -11.86
CA LEU A 257 -2.74 1.12 -11.76
C LEU A 257 -2.96 -0.21 -12.50
N ILE A 258 -3.30 -1.25 -11.76
CA ILE A 258 -3.48 -2.60 -12.30
C ILE A 258 -4.67 -3.31 -11.68
N SER A 259 -5.22 -4.28 -12.41
CA SER A 259 -6.16 -5.28 -11.88
C SER A 259 -5.78 -6.67 -12.42
N GLU A 260 -6.18 -7.71 -11.70
CA GLU A 260 -5.84 -9.10 -12.04
C GLU A 260 -6.63 -9.65 -13.23
N HIS A 261 -7.82 -9.11 -13.49
CA HIS A 261 -8.68 -9.52 -14.60
C HIS A 261 -9.13 -8.33 -15.41
N GLY A 262 -9.41 -8.57 -16.70
CA GLY A 262 -10.12 -7.63 -17.55
C GLY A 262 -11.64 -7.67 -17.31
N ARG A 263 -12.36 -6.99 -18.17
CA ARG A 263 -13.85 -6.98 -18.22
C ARG A 263 -14.32 -7.58 -19.52
N THR A 264 -15.36 -8.41 -19.43
CA THR A 264 -16.04 -8.99 -20.59
C THR A 264 -17.38 -8.28 -20.84
#